data_ac968ddb15e88e71022c2a6dfcb5cd8a
#
_entry.id   ac968ddb15e88e71022c2a6dfcb5cd8a
#
_cell.length_a   1.000
_cell.length_b   1.000
_cell.length_c   1.000
_cell.angle_alpha   90.00
_cell.angle_beta   90.00
_cell.angle_gamma   90.00
#
_symmetry.space_group_name_H-M   'P 1'
#
loop_
_entity.id
_entity.type
_entity.pdbx_description
1 polymer ?
#
loop_
_entity_poly.entity_id
_entity_poly.type
_entity_poly.pdbx_seq_one_letter_code
_entity_poly.pdbx_strand_id
1 'polypeptide(L)'
;MAFNRTLAEGINHMPLGRQHYRIWITAAAGFLFEGLDLTIAGGILIALIKAFHLNNTYAGVIGSTALAGYVVGVAIAGWLGDKFGRKFVISYTLLVFTLLTLLSALSWNGIIFGILRFLVGIGVGGESAIVTPYLAEIIPARVRGRLLGLSDAMFTVGAIIASVVNLVVIPAGPWGWRLALVIAGLPAAYVWVIRRNLPESPQWLANHHQLEEAEAVIRQLAPINETSDLDPPIGHPVSSASFKTTEHPSNNLYTLLWSTPYARITAALWIVWFFIELVYYGFLVWLPELLVKHGFTVVKSLEYAFLMNIAALLGGIGASFVQDSRLGRKSSIIFFFFLSGIASYLFSISHTDSGILAAGATLSFLLNGLFSMLYTFTPEQYASWNRSTGQGFASGVGHIGGVIGPLLIGVVLSAIGMAGIFGLFAVFLLVPIVAVLFLRETRAQPVERT
;
A
#
# COMPACT_ATOMS: atom_id res chain seq x y z
N MET A 1 2.24 9.46 30.78
CA MET A 1 1.99 10.43 29.67
C MET A 1 3.14 11.43 29.45
N ALA A 2 3.75 12.04 30.47
CA ALA A 2 4.87 12.98 30.29
C ALA A 2 6.13 12.30 29.67
N PHE A 3 6.48 11.10 30.08
CA PHE A 3 7.61 10.33 29.55
C PHE A 3 7.47 10.03 28.06
N ASN A 4 6.30 9.66 27.57
CA ASN A 4 6.06 9.39 26.15
C ASN A 4 6.19 10.63 25.26
N ARG A 5 5.96 11.82 25.80
CA ARG A 5 6.11 13.07 25.06
C ARG A 5 7.58 13.45 24.88
N THR A 6 8.38 13.33 25.94
CA THR A 6 9.83 13.52 25.91
C THR A 6 10.53 12.49 25.02
N LEU A 7 10.04 11.25 25.01
CA LEU A 7 10.55 10.16 24.19
C LEU A 7 10.30 10.42 22.69
N ALA A 8 9.08 10.80 22.33
CA ALA A 8 8.74 11.13 20.94
C ALA A 8 9.49 12.38 20.44
N GLU A 9 9.65 13.40 21.28
CA GLU A 9 10.45 14.60 20.99
C GLU A 9 11.93 14.24 20.79
N GLY A 10 12.50 13.40 21.64
CA GLY A 10 13.87 12.89 21.49
C GLY A 10 14.12 12.21 20.15
N ILE A 11 13.23 11.29 19.76
CA ILE A 11 13.33 10.59 18.44
C ILE A 11 13.18 11.59 17.28
N ASN A 12 12.25 12.54 17.38
CA ASN A 12 11.98 13.51 16.32
C ASN A 12 13.18 14.43 16.02
N HIS A 13 14.00 14.75 17.02
CA HIS A 13 15.18 15.60 16.89
C HIS A 13 16.49 14.82 16.68
N MET A 14 16.44 13.49 16.79
CA MET A 14 17.60 12.64 16.64
C MET A 14 18.22 12.75 15.23
N PRO A 15 19.54 12.76 15.08
CA PRO A 15 20.18 12.70 13.77
C PRO A 15 19.96 11.33 13.12
N LEU A 16 19.83 11.32 11.80
CA LEU A 16 19.63 10.10 11.02
C LEU A 16 20.93 9.29 10.97
N GLY A 17 20.96 8.15 11.63
CA GLY A 17 22.11 7.25 11.69
C GLY A 17 21.93 5.97 10.86
N ARG A 18 23.02 5.19 10.75
CA ARG A 18 23.07 3.91 10.02
C ARG A 18 22.00 2.90 10.51
N GLN A 19 21.67 2.93 11.80
CA GLN A 19 20.69 2.03 12.39
C GLN A 19 19.27 2.32 11.90
N HIS A 20 18.92 3.60 11.72
CA HIS A 20 17.63 3.99 11.14
C HIS A 20 17.45 3.45 9.72
N TYR A 21 18.48 3.52 8.87
CA TYR A 21 18.43 2.94 7.53
C TYR A 21 18.31 1.42 7.54
N ARG A 22 19.02 0.75 8.46
CA ARG A 22 18.94 -0.70 8.61
C ARG A 22 17.53 -1.14 8.99
N ILE A 23 16.91 -0.47 9.95
CA ILE A 23 15.55 -0.74 10.39
C ILE A 23 14.58 -0.43 9.26
N TRP A 24 14.73 0.73 8.61
CA TRP A 24 13.90 1.14 7.50
C TRP A 24 13.92 0.13 6.35
N ILE A 25 15.08 -0.26 5.86
CA ILE A 25 15.21 -1.25 4.77
C ILE A 25 14.58 -2.58 5.18
N THR A 26 14.84 -3.01 6.42
CA THR A 26 14.30 -4.29 6.90
C THR A 26 12.77 -4.29 6.97
N ALA A 27 12.16 -3.23 7.44
CA ALA A 27 10.70 -3.12 7.53
C ALA A 27 10.07 -2.83 6.15
N ALA A 28 10.68 -1.95 5.35
CA ALA A 28 10.18 -1.61 4.01
C ALA A 28 10.23 -2.77 3.02
N ALA A 29 11.07 -3.81 3.26
CA ALA A 29 11.05 -5.02 2.48
C ALA A 29 9.70 -5.76 2.52
N GLY A 30 8.88 -5.54 3.55
CA GLY A 30 7.51 -6.03 3.60
C GLY A 30 6.67 -5.54 2.42
N PHE A 31 6.70 -4.25 2.11
CA PHE A 31 6.01 -3.70 0.93
C PHE A 31 6.51 -4.31 -0.38
N LEU A 32 7.82 -4.63 -0.49
CA LEU A 32 8.35 -5.33 -1.66
C LEU A 32 7.74 -6.72 -1.79
N PHE A 33 7.64 -7.46 -0.70
CA PHE A 33 7.04 -8.80 -0.70
C PHE A 33 5.53 -8.78 -0.95
N GLU A 34 4.83 -7.75 -0.47
CA GLU A 34 3.44 -7.48 -0.79
C GLU A 34 3.25 -7.25 -2.29
N GLY A 35 4.02 -6.34 -2.90
CA GLY A 35 3.98 -6.08 -4.33
C GLY A 35 4.33 -7.31 -5.19
N LEU A 36 5.29 -8.12 -4.72
CA LEU A 36 5.66 -9.40 -5.33
C LEU A 36 4.45 -10.37 -5.34
N ASP A 37 3.83 -10.60 -4.18
CA ASP A 37 2.75 -11.58 -4.03
C ASP A 37 1.49 -11.19 -4.82
N LEU A 38 1.04 -9.94 -4.71
CA LEU A 38 -0.16 -9.47 -5.38
C LEU A 38 0.00 -9.44 -6.91
N THR A 39 1.19 -9.08 -7.41
CA THR A 39 1.44 -9.05 -8.87
C THR A 39 1.63 -10.46 -9.45
N ILE A 40 2.23 -11.39 -8.69
CA ILE A 40 2.27 -12.81 -9.10
C ILE A 40 0.85 -13.34 -9.26
N ALA A 41 -0.07 -13.02 -8.36
CA ALA A 41 -1.45 -13.46 -8.43
C ALA A 41 -2.15 -13.05 -9.75
N GLY A 42 -1.89 -11.84 -10.26
CA GLY A 42 -2.40 -11.41 -11.57
C GLY A 42 -1.83 -12.20 -12.73
N GLY A 43 -0.52 -12.44 -12.75
CA GLY A 43 0.12 -13.22 -13.83
C GLY A 43 -0.31 -14.69 -13.88
N ILE A 44 -0.43 -15.33 -12.72
CA ILE A 44 -0.83 -16.75 -12.65
C ILE A 44 -2.31 -16.97 -12.98
N LEU A 45 -3.15 -15.92 -12.98
CA LEU A 45 -4.59 -16.05 -13.26
C LEU A 45 -4.85 -16.74 -14.60
N ILE A 46 -4.04 -16.44 -15.64
CA ILE A 46 -4.08 -17.12 -16.95
C ILE A 46 -3.95 -18.63 -16.80
N ALA A 47 -2.98 -19.08 -16.02
CA ALA A 47 -2.70 -20.49 -15.81
C ALA A 47 -3.76 -21.15 -14.93
N LEU A 48 -4.28 -20.45 -13.91
CA LEU A 48 -5.34 -20.95 -13.02
C LEU A 48 -6.66 -21.16 -13.76
N ILE A 49 -7.04 -20.24 -14.67
CA ILE A 49 -8.23 -20.39 -15.51
C ILE A 49 -8.17 -21.70 -16.29
N LYS A 50 -7.00 -22.00 -16.88
CA LYS A 50 -6.79 -23.27 -17.61
C LYS A 50 -6.72 -24.48 -16.69
N ALA A 51 -5.98 -24.40 -15.59
CA ALA A 51 -5.74 -25.54 -14.70
C ALA A 51 -6.99 -25.99 -13.93
N PHE A 52 -7.87 -25.05 -13.58
CA PHE A 52 -9.08 -25.32 -12.80
C PHE A 52 -10.38 -25.16 -13.61
N HIS A 53 -10.28 -24.95 -14.93
CA HIS A 53 -11.44 -24.73 -15.83
C HIS A 53 -12.40 -23.65 -15.34
N LEU A 54 -11.83 -22.49 -14.91
CA LEU A 54 -12.60 -21.41 -14.33
C LEU A 54 -13.36 -20.63 -15.41
N ASN A 55 -14.60 -20.26 -15.12
CA ASN A 55 -15.28 -19.22 -15.88
C ASN A 55 -14.81 -17.82 -15.42
N ASN A 56 -15.16 -16.78 -16.19
CA ASN A 56 -14.70 -15.42 -15.92
C ASN A 56 -15.14 -14.93 -14.53
N THR A 57 -16.41 -15.20 -14.13
CA THR A 57 -16.94 -14.79 -12.83
C THR A 57 -16.15 -15.42 -11.69
N TYR A 58 -15.87 -16.72 -11.79
CA TYR A 58 -15.12 -17.42 -10.75
C TYR A 58 -13.64 -17.00 -10.71
N ALA A 59 -13.05 -16.70 -11.86
CA ALA A 59 -11.71 -16.09 -11.93
C ALA A 59 -11.67 -14.72 -11.26
N GLY A 60 -12.72 -13.89 -11.43
CA GLY A 60 -12.86 -12.61 -10.72
C GLY A 60 -12.98 -12.78 -9.21
N VAL A 61 -13.76 -13.76 -8.75
CA VAL A 61 -13.85 -14.10 -7.32
C VAL A 61 -12.46 -14.46 -6.78
N ILE A 62 -11.73 -15.36 -7.45
CA ILE A 62 -10.38 -15.76 -7.03
C ILE A 62 -9.44 -14.55 -7.01
N GLY A 63 -9.47 -13.70 -8.03
CA GLY A 63 -8.66 -12.48 -8.10
C GLY A 63 -8.93 -11.49 -6.97
N SER A 64 -10.15 -11.50 -6.42
CA SER A 64 -10.56 -10.62 -5.32
C SER A 64 -10.30 -11.20 -3.91
N THR A 65 -10.06 -12.52 -3.79
CA THR A 65 -9.98 -13.17 -2.46
C THR A 65 -8.87 -12.64 -1.58
N ALA A 66 -7.67 -12.42 -2.14
CA ALA A 66 -6.55 -11.86 -1.38
C ALA A 66 -6.84 -10.43 -0.89
N LEU A 67 -7.46 -9.60 -1.75
CA LEU A 67 -7.84 -8.23 -1.40
C LEU A 67 -8.96 -8.20 -0.34
N ALA A 68 -9.91 -9.14 -0.40
CA ALA A 68 -10.93 -9.29 0.65
C ALA A 68 -10.30 -9.68 2.00
N GLY A 69 -9.33 -10.60 1.99
CA GLY A 69 -8.54 -10.93 3.18
C GLY A 69 -7.74 -9.74 3.69
N TYR A 70 -7.17 -8.93 2.79
CA TYR A 70 -6.42 -7.72 3.13
C TYR A 70 -7.25 -6.74 3.97
N VAL A 71 -8.49 -6.45 3.57
CA VAL A 71 -9.40 -5.59 4.34
C VAL A 71 -9.61 -6.10 5.76
N VAL A 72 -9.79 -7.42 5.93
CA VAL A 72 -9.91 -8.05 7.25
C VAL A 72 -8.61 -7.94 8.04
N GLY A 73 -7.47 -8.18 7.39
CA GLY A 73 -6.15 -8.08 8.00
C GLY A 73 -5.85 -6.69 8.56
N VAL A 74 -6.10 -5.64 7.77
CA VAL A 74 -5.96 -4.24 8.20
C VAL A 74 -6.81 -3.94 9.43
N ALA A 75 -8.07 -4.40 9.45
CA ALA A 75 -8.98 -4.15 10.56
C ALA A 75 -8.52 -4.79 11.88
N ILE A 76 -7.86 -5.96 11.81
CA ILE A 76 -7.42 -6.72 12.99
C ILE A 76 -6.02 -6.28 13.46
N ALA A 77 -5.17 -5.85 12.54
CA ALA A 77 -3.75 -5.62 12.80
C ALA A 77 -3.48 -4.52 13.83
N GLY A 78 -4.28 -3.44 13.84
CA GLY A 78 -4.14 -2.37 14.82
C GLY A 78 -4.25 -2.90 16.24
N TRP A 79 -5.30 -3.67 16.52
CA TRP A 79 -5.50 -4.30 17.83
C TRP A 79 -4.39 -5.29 18.20
N LEU A 80 -3.95 -6.11 17.24
CA LEU A 80 -2.84 -7.04 17.46
C LEU A 80 -1.53 -6.31 17.77
N GLY A 81 -1.23 -5.23 17.04
CA GLY A 81 -0.03 -4.42 17.22
C GLY A 81 0.00 -3.70 18.56
N ASP A 82 -1.15 -3.24 19.04
CA ASP A 82 -1.26 -2.61 20.36
C ASP A 82 -1.09 -3.63 21.48
N LYS A 83 -1.62 -4.84 21.31
CA LYS A 83 -1.58 -5.88 22.35
C LYS A 83 -0.24 -6.63 22.42
N PHE A 84 0.35 -7.00 21.28
CA PHE A 84 1.49 -7.92 21.21
C PHE A 84 2.81 -7.25 20.79
N GLY A 85 2.76 -5.97 20.40
CA GLY A 85 3.92 -5.23 19.89
C GLY A 85 4.03 -5.21 18.37
N ARG A 86 4.72 -4.18 17.86
CA ARG A 86 4.85 -3.94 16.41
C ARG A 86 5.73 -4.99 15.75
N LYS A 87 6.90 -5.27 16.35
CA LYS A 87 7.84 -6.29 15.88
C LYS A 87 7.22 -7.68 15.80
N PHE A 88 6.41 -8.06 16.81
CA PHE A 88 5.72 -9.33 16.83
C PHE A 88 4.79 -9.44 15.62
N VAL A 89 3.89 -8.45 15.43
CA VAL A 89 2.91 -8.50 14.35
C VAL A 89 3.60 -8.53 12.99
N ILE A 90 4.57 -7.65 12.71
CA ILE A 90 5.34 -7.65 11.44
C ILE A 90 5.97 -9.02 11.18
N SER A 91 6.54 -9.65 12.21
CA SER A 91 7.21 -10.96 12.04
C SER A 91 6.22 -12.07 11.71
N TYR A 92 5.07 -12.11 12.41
CA TYR A 92 4.10 -13.21 12.26
C TYR A 92 3.20 -13.02 11.04
N THR A 93 2.83 -11.79 10.69
CA THR A 93 2.05 -11.53 9.47
C THR A 93 2.85 -11.91 8.23
N LEU A 94 4.12 -11.50 8.15
CA LEU A 94 5.01 -11.90 7.05
C LEU A 94 5.16 -13.43 6.98
N LEU A 95 5.42 -14.09 8.11
CA LEU A 95 5.56 -15.55 8.15
C LEU A 95 4.28 -16.23 7.66
N VAL A 96 3.13 -15.81 8.19
CA VAL A 96 1.84 -16.43 7.88
C VAL A 96 1.50 -16.27 6.40
N PHE A 97 1.59 -15.05 5.83
CA PHE A 97 1.21 -14.88 4.45
C PHE A 97 2.17 -15.57 3.48
N THR A 98 3.49 -15.57 3.76
CA THR A 98 4.46 -16.23 2.88
C THR A 98 4.35 -17.75 2.95
N LEU A 99 4.10 -18.33 4.11
CA LEU A 99 3.82 -19.77 4.23
C LEU A 99 2.51 -20.16 3.55
N LEU A 100 1.46 -19.36 3.68
CA LEU A 100 0.18 -19.61 3.02
C LEU A 100 0.30 -19.44 1.48
N THR A 101 1.17 -18.53 1.01
CA THR A 101 1.51 -18.42 -0.41
C THR A 101 2.21 -19.70 -0.91
N LEU A 102 3.16 -20.26 -0.15
CA LEU A 102 3.75 -21.57 -0.45
C LEU A 102 2.70 -22.67 -0.48
N LEU A 103 1.81 -22.71 0.49
CA LEU A 103 0.72 -23.69 0.53
C LEU A 103 -0.26 -23.52 -0.63
N SER A 104 -0.46 -22.29 -1.13
CA SER A 104 -1.29 -22.02 -2.32
C SER A 104 -0.75 -22.72 -3.56
N ALA A 105 0.56 -22.95 -3.65
CA ALA A 105 1.17 -23.71 -4.75
C ALA A 105 0.72 -25.20 -4.76
N LEU A 106 0.27 -25.74 -3.64
CA LEU A 106 -0.21 -27.13 -3.52
C LEU A 106 -1.71 -27.29 -3.80
N SER A 107 -2.43 -26.19 -4.11
CA SER A 107 -3.86 -26.22 -4.37
C SER A 107 -4.20 -27.14 -5.55
N TRP A 108 -5.25 -27.94 -5.39
CA TRP A 108 -5.75 -28.88 -6.41
C TRP A 108 -7.08 -28.44 -7.04
N ASN A 109 -7.70 -27.38 -6.53
CA ASN A 109 -8.89 -26.75 -7.11
C ASN A 109 -8.95 -25.26 -6.76
N GLY A 110 -9.85 -24.52 -7.43
CA GLY A 110 -10.01 -23.08 -7.26
C GLY A 110 -10.56 -22.69 -5.90
N ILE A 111 -11.36 -23.55 -5.22
CA ILE A 111 -11.92 -23.22 -3.89
C ILE A 111 -10.82 -23.18 -2.85
N ILE A 112 -9.99 -24.21 -2.79
CA ILE A 112 -8.86 -24.29 -1.87
C ILE A 112 -7.88 -23.16 -2.14
N PHE A 113 -7.58 -22.90 -3.43
CA PHE A 113 -6.75 -21.77 -3.81
C PHE A 113 -7.32 -20.45 -3.31
N GLY A 114 -8.61 -20.17 -3.53
CA GLY A 114 -9.27 -18.96 -3.08
C GLY A 114 -9.26 -18.79 -1.56
N ILE A 115 -9.52 -19.86 -0.79
CA ILE A 115 -9.43 -19.82 0.68
C ILE A 115 -8.02 -19.48 1.13
N LEU A 116 -7.00 -20.12 0.57
CA LEU A 116 -5.61 -19.84 0.93
C LEU A 116 -5.22 -18.41 0.56
N ARG A 117 -5.65 -17.91 -0.62
CA ARG A 117 -5.42 -16.51 -1.02
C ARG A 117 -6.11 -15.50 -0.09
N PHE A 118 -7.32 -15.81 0.40
CA PHE A 118 -7.99 -14.98 1.41
C PHE A 118 -7.17 -14.91 2.70
N LEU A 119 -6.67 -16.04 3.19
CA LEU A 119 -5.82 -16.08 4.40
C LEU A 119 -4.47 -15.38 4.18
N VAL A 120 -3.86 -15.52 2.98
CA VAL A 120 -2.68 -14.74 2.58
C VAL A 120 -2.99 -13.25 2.69
N GLY A 121 -4.13 -12.81 2.16
CA GLY A 121 -4.57 -11.42 2.24
C GLY A 121 -4.65 -10.89 3.67
N ILE A 122 -5.16 -11.67 4.62
CA ILE A 122 -5.19 -11.27 6.03
C ILE A 122 -3.78 -10.98 6.55
N GLY A 123 -2.81 -11.80 6.20
CA GLY A 123 -1.41 -11.57 6.59
C GLY A 123 -0.82 -10.32 5.95
N VAL A 124 -1.01 -10.14 4.63
CA VAL A 124 -0.51 -8.97 3.87
C VAL A 124 -1.11 -7.67 4.40
N GLY A 125 -2.45 -7.60 4.55
CA GLY A 125 -3.11 -6.42 5.08
C GLY A 125 -2.71 -6.12 6.53
N GLY A 126 -2.49 -7.16 7.33
CA GLY A 126 -1.98 -7.04 8.70
C GLY A 126 -0.58 -6.43 8.75
N GLU A 127 0.31 -6.84 7.87
CA GLU A 127 1.66 -6.29 7.78
C GLU A 127 1.66 -4.84 7.34
N SER A 128 0.99 -4.53 6.24
CA SER A 128 0.90 -3.18 5.67
C SER A 128 0.37 -2.16 6.68
N ALA A 129 -0.63 -2.54 7.48
CA ALA A 129 -1.21 -1.67 8.51
C ALA A 129 -0.25 -1.35 9.67
N ILE A 130 0.73 -2.21 9.96
CA ILE A 130 1.64 -2.03 11.11
C ILE A 130 3.00 -1.46 10.71
N VAL A 131 3.52 -1.75 9.52
CA VAL A 131 4.86 -1.29 9.10
C VAL A 131 4.93 0.24 9.04
N THR A 132 3.91 0.90 8.50
CA THR A 132 3.90 2.38 8.39
C THR A 132 3.90 3.08 9.75
N PRO A 133 3.01 2.77 10.72
CA PRO A 133 3.09 3.32 12.07
C PRO A 133 4.41 2.98 12.78
N TYR A 134 4.89 1.75 12.67
CA TYR A 134 6.16 1.33 13.26
C TYR A 134 7.33 2.19 12.78
N LEU A 135 7.44 2.40 11.46
CA LEU A 135 8.48 3.27 10.90
C LEU A 135 8.29 4.73 11.33
N ALA A 136 7.06 5.21 11.47
CA ALA A 136 6.78 6.56 11.95
C ALA A 136 7.16 6.77 13.42
N GLU A 137 7.16 5.71 14.24
CA GLU A 137 7.57 5.73 15.65
C GLU A 137 9.10 5.72 15.83
N ILE A 138 9.88 5.32 14.80
CA ILE A 138 11.34 5.19 14.87
C ILE A 138 12.07 6.28 14.06
N ILE A 139 11.52 6.69 12.92
CA ILE A 139 12.20 7.60 11.99
C ILE A 139 12.04 9.05 12.44
N PRO A 140 13.16 9.85 12.50
CA PRO A 140 13.11 11.26 12.81
C PRO A 140 12.17 12.07 11.91
N ALA A 141 11.41 13.02 12.48
CA ALA A 141 10.36 13.76 11.78
C ALA A 141 10.84 14.43 10.48
N ARG A 142 12.07 14.94 10.47
CA ARG A 142 12.66 15.66 9.33
C ARG A 142 12.72 14.85 8.05
N VAL A 143 12.91 13.53 8.14
CA VAL A 143 13.10 12.64 6.99
C VAL A 143 12.01 11.57 6.85
N ARG A 144 11.08 11.52 7.83
CA ARG A 144 10.02 10.51 7.93
C ARG A 144 9.19 10.40 6.65
N GLY A 145 8.66 11.52 6.17
CA GLY A 145 7.82 11.54 4.97
C GLY A 145 8.54 10.99 3.73
N ARG A 146 9.83 11.35 3.57
CA ARG A 146 10.65 10.84 2.46
C ARG A 146 10.88 9.34 2.55
N LEU A 147 11.22 8.82 3.72
CA LEU A 147 11.48 7.39 3.90
C LEU A 147 10.21 6.55 3.81
N LEU A 148 9.07 7.04 4.32
CA LEU A 148 7.78 6.38 4.15
C LEU A 148 7.35 6.33 2.68
N GLY A 149 7.52 7.41 1.93
CA GLY A 149 7.25 7.42 0.49
C GLY A 149 8.15 6.46 -0.30
N LEU A 150 9.43 6.34 0.09
CA LEU A 150 10.33 5.36 -0.50
C LEU A 150 9.95 3.91 -0.11
N SER A 151 9.35 3.70 1.07
CA SER A 151 8.82 2.38 1.45
C SER A 151 7.68 1.95 0.52
N ASP A 152 6.78 2.87 0.20
CA ASP A 152 5.68 2.61 -0.74
C ASP A 152 6.21 2.26 -2.16
N ALA A 153 7.27 2.92 -2.63
CA ALA A 153 7.92 2.59 -3.89
C ALA A 153 8.48 1.16 -3.92
N MET A 154 8.80 0.54 -2.78
CA MET A 154 9.22 -0.86 -2.69
C MET A 154 8.14 -1.82 -3.18
N PHE A 155 6.86 -1.49 -3.00
CA PHE A 155 5.76 -2.27 -3.58
C PHE A 155 5.90 -2.38 -5.11
N THR A 156 6.13 -1.28 -5.79
CA THR A 156 6.29 -1.28 -7.26
C THR A 156 7.55 -2.03 -7.70
N VAL A 157 8.63 -1.95 -6.92
CA VAL A 157 9.83 -2.77 -7.17
C VAL A 157 9.50 -4.27 -7.05
N GLY A 158 8.74 -4.66 -6.02
CA GLY A 158 8.22 -6.02 -5.87
C GLY A 158 7.36 -6.46 -7.04
N ALA A 159 6.49 -5.57 -7.55
CA ALA A 159 5.66 -5.83 -8.72
C ALA A 159 6.50 -6.04 -10.00
N ILE A 160 7.59 -5.31 -10.19
CA ILE A 160 8.52 -5.51 -11.30
C ILE A 160 9.21 -6.88 -11.20
N ILE A 161 9.70 -7.24 -10.01
CA ILE A 161 10.32 -8.56 -9.78
C ILE A 161 9.29 -9.66 -10.06
N ALA A 162 8.06 -9.52 -9.58
CA ALA A 162 6.97 -10.46 -9.86
C ALA A 162 6.69 -10.61 -11.35
N SER A 163 6.72 -9.50 -12.09
CA SER A 163 6.48 -9.52 -13.54
C SER A 163 7.59 -10.28 -14.27
N VAL A 164 8.86 -10.15 -13.85
CA VAL A 164 9.97 -10.95 -14.38
C VAL A 164 9.76 -12.43 -14.06
N VAL A 165 9.39 -12.76 -12.81
CA VAL A 165 9.09 -14.15 -12.41
C VAL A 165 7.96 -14.71 -13.26
N ASN A 166 6.84 -13.98 -13.41
CA ASN A 166 5.72 -14.38 -14.22
C ASN A 166 6.12 -14.64 -15.69
N LEU A 167 6.91 -13.73 -16.29
CA LEU A 167 7.37 -13.80 -17.66
C LEU A 167 8.23 -15.04 -17.95
N VAL A 168 9.09 -15.40 -16.99
CA VAL A 168 10.04 -16.52 -17.15
C VAL A 168 9.39 -17.84 -16.77
N VAL A 169 8.63 -17.87 -15.68
CA VAL A 169 8.23 -19.13 -15.04
C VAL A 169 6.87 -19.64 -15.56
N ILE A 170 5.90 -18.75 -15.80
CA ILE A 170 4.55 -19.20 -16.23
C ILE A 170 4.56 -19.92 -17.57
N PRO A 171 5.29 -19.45 -18.61
CA PRO A 171 5.35 -20.15 -19.88
C PRO A 171 6.14 -21.47 -19.87
N ALA A 172 6.92 -21.74 -18.80
CA ALA A 172 7.78 -22.92 -18.71
C ALA A 172 7.01 -24.26 -18.66
N GLY A 173 5.69 -24.22 -18.36
CA GLY A 173 4.86 -25.40 -18.38
C GLY A 173 3.63 -25.31 -17.47
N PRO A 174 2.81 -26.38 -17.44
CA PRO A 174 1.58 -26.41 -16.63
C PRO A 174 1.79 -26.20 -15.12
N TRP A 175 3.01 -26.44 -14.63
CA TRP A 175 3.41 -26.24 -13.24
C TRP A 175 3.99 -24.86 -12.96
N GLY A 176 4.18 -24.03 -14.00
CA GLY A 176 4.83 -22.73 -13.89
C GLY A 176 4.18 -21.81 -12.85
N TRP A 177 2.85 -21.77 -12.78
CA TRP A 177 2.15 -20.99 -11.78
C TRP A 177 2.43 -21.42 -10.32
N ARG A 178 2.67 -22.74 -10.09
CA ARG A 178 3.05 -23.25 -8.77
C ARG A 178 4.45 -22.79 -8.39
N LEU A 179 5.38 -22.82 -9.34
CA LEU A 179 6.75 -22.35 -9.11
C LEU A 179 6.79 -20.84 -8.86
N ALA A 180 5.96 -20.05 -9.54
CA ALA A 180 5.83 -18.62 -9.27
C ALA A 180 5.39 -18.36 -7.81
N LEU A 181 4.43 -19.13 -7.29
CA LEU A 181 3.99 -19.04 -5.88
C LEU A 181 5.07 -19.51 -4.90
N VAL A 182 5.84 -20.55 -5.25
CA VAL A 182 6.99 -20.99 -4.43
C VAL A 182 8.02 -19.86 -4.32
N ILE A 183 8.34 -19.19 -5.43
CA ILE A 183 9.27 -18.05 -5.43
C ILE A 183 8.70 -16.90 -4.58
N ALA A 184 7.39 -16.59 -4.70
CA ALA A 184 6.74 -15.57 -3.87
C ALA A 184 6.74 -15.90 -2.37
N GLY A 185 6.76 -17.18 -2.02
CA GLY A 185 6.81 -17.62 -0.63
C GLY A 185 8.21 -17.71 -0.02
N LEU A 186 9.30 -17.62 -0.81
CA LEU A 186 10.68 -17.65 -0.29
C LEU A 186 10.97 -16.59 0.78
N PRO A 187 10.33 -15.38 0.76
CA PRO A 187 10.47 -14.40 1.84
C PRO A 187 10.11 -14.90 3.24
N ALA A 188 9.48 -16.08 3.40
CA ALA A 188 9.29 -16.69 4.72
C ALA A 188 10.60 -16.76 5.53
N ALA A 189 11.72 -17.02 4.87
CA ALA A 189 13.04 -17.03 5.51
C ALA A 189 13.48 -15.63 6.00
N TYR A 190 12.91 -14.55 5.45
CA TYR A 190 13.24 -13.17 5.83
C TYR A 190 12.74 -12.80 7.23
N VAL A 191 11.78 -13.54 7.78
CA VAL A 191 11.32 -13.37 9.17
C VAL A 191 12.49 -13.46 10.17
N TRP A 192 13.46 -14.32 9.90
CA TRP A 192 14.67 -14.40 10.73
C TRP A 192 15.47 -13.08 10.71
N VAL A 193 15.57 -12.42 9.54
CA VAL A 193 16.23 -11.11 9.39
C VAL A 193 15.48 -10.04 10.17
N ILE A 194 14.13 -10.04 10.08
CA ILE A 194 13.27 -9.12 10.83
C ILE A 194 13.50 -9.30 12.34
N ARG A 195 13.40 -10.52 12.84
CA ARG A 195 13.58 -10.81 14.29
C ARG A 195 14.93 -10.34 14.82
N ARG A 196 15.97 -10.42 14.00
CA ARG A 196 17.33 -10.03 14.39
C ARG A 196 17.56 -8.51 14.31
N ASN A 197 16.97 -7.83 13.35
CA ASN A 197 17.30 -6.46 12.99
C ASN A 197 16.31 -5.42 13.49
N LEU A 198 15.03 -5.78 13.67
CA LEU A 198 14.03 -4.85 14.16
C LEU A 198 13.98 -4.87 15.69
N PRO A 199 14.18 -3.72 16.36
CA PRO A 199 13.78 -3.55 17.77
C PRO A 199 12.26 -3.47 17.89
N GLU A 200 11.72 -3.58 19.10
CA GLU A 200 10.33 -3.21 19.34
C GLU A 200 10.17 -1.68 19.33
N SER A 201 8.95 -1.20 19.12
CA SER A 201 8.68 0.26 19.16
C SER A 201 8.96 0.84 20.52
N PRO A 202 9.78 1.92 20.62
CA PRO A 202 10.01 2.60 21.89
C PRO A 202 8.74 3.16 22.53
N GLN A 203 7.78 3.62 21.71
CA GLN A 203 6.49 4.11 22.18
C GLN A 203 5.63 2.99 22.73
N TRP A 204 5.63 1.83 22.07
CA TRP A 204 4.89 0.66 22.57
C TRP A 204 5.47 0.17 23.90
N LEU A 205 6.80 0.03 23.99
CA LEU A 205 7.51 -0.36 25.23
C LEU A 205 7.18 0.58 26.39
N ALA A 206 7.22 1.89 26.15
CA ALA A 206 6.89 2.89 27.17
C ALA A 206 5.42 2.82 27.61
N ASN A 207 4.48 2.57 26.68
CA ASN A 207 3.06 2.39 27.00
C ASN A 207 2.80 1.14 27.84
N HIS A 208 3.67 0.12 27.74
CA HIS A 208 3.60 -1.11 28.51
C HIS A 208 4.51 -1.12 29.76
N HIS A 209 4.96 0.07 30.20
CA HIS A 209 5.81 0.25 31.39
C HIS A 209 7.20 -0.41 31.31
N GLN A 210 7.67 -0.74 30.11
CA GLN A 210 9.01 -1.31 29.84
C GLN A 210 10.02 -0.19 29.51
N LEU A 211 10.23 0.71 30.47
CA LEU A 211 11.01 1.95 30.25
C LEU A 211 12.49 1.67 29.98
N GLU A 212 13.09 0.70 30.64
CA GLU A 212 14.50 0.32 30.46
C GLU A 212 14.75 -0.19 29.03
N GLU A 213 13.82 -1.01 28.50
CA GLU A 213 13.90 -1.53 27.13
C GLU A 213 13.68 -0.40 26.12
N ALA A 214 12.75 0.53 26.37
CA ALA A 214 12.54 1.69 25.52
C ALA A 214 13.79 2.56 25.42
N GLU A 215 14.46 2.81 26.55
CA GLU A 215 15.74 3.56 26.59
C GLU A 215 16.85 2.80 25.85
N ALA A 216 16.94 1.50 26.00
CA ALA A 216 17.92 0.69 25.28
C ALA A 216 17.77 0.78 23.76
N VAL A 217 16.51 0.80 23.25
CA VAL A 217 16.24 1.01 21.83
C VAL A 217 16.67 2.42 21.40
N ILE A 218 16.37 3.44 22.18
CA ILE A 218 16.77 4.83 21.87
C ILE A 218 18.29 4.94 21.78
N ARG A 219 19.02 4.37 22.75
CA ARG A 219 20.48 4.35 22.71
C ARG A 219 21.03 3.60 21.49
N GLN A 220 20.35 2.56 21.05
CA GLN A 220 20.71 1.83 19.83
C GLN A 220 20.49 2.67 18.56
N LEU A 221 19.51 3.58 18.57
CA LEU A 221 19.22 4.48 17.46
C LEU A 221 20.18 5.66 17.38
N ALA A 222 20.72 6.10 18.52
CA ALA A 222 21.64 7.25 18.59
C ALA A 222 22.96 6.95 17.85
N PRO A 223 23.51 7.89 17.09
CA PRO A 223 24.83 7.74 16.44
C PRO A 223 25.93 7.55 17.48
N ILE A 224 26.88 6.67 17.19
CA ILE A 224 28.00 6.26 18.09
C ILE A 224 28.85 7.45 18.58
N ASN A 225 28.89 8.56 17.83
CA ASN A 225 29.71 9.73 18.14
C ASN A 225 29.06 10.76 19.11
N GLU A 226 27.79 10.57 19.47
CA GLU A 226 27.05 11.52 20.34
C GLU A 226 26.73 10.93 21.72
N THR A 227 27.21 9.71 22.02
CA THR A 227 26.94 9.05 23.30
C THR A 227 27.71 9.62 24.48
N SER A 228 28.69 10.50 24.24
CA SER A 228 29.48 11.15 25.31
C SER A 228 28.82 12.38 25.91
N ASP A 229 27.86 13.02 25.21
CA ASP A 229 27.17 14.23 25.67
C ASP A 229 25.67 14.01 25.99
N LEU A 230 25.20 12.78 25.88
CA LEU A 230 23.91 12.38 26.42
C LEU A 230 24.07 12.10 27.92
N ASP A 231 24.38 13.13 28.70
CA ASP A 231 23.78 13.23 30.03
C ASP A 231 22.27 13.07 29.79
N PRO A 232 21.62 12.10 30.43
CA PRO A 232 20.25 11.76 30.08
C PRO A 232 19.38 13.01 30.17
N PRO A 233 18.71 13.41 29.08
CA PRO A 233 17.71 14.47 29.20
C PRO A 233 16.49 14.00 30.01
N ILE A 234 16.64 12.88 30.73
CA ILE A 234 15.62 12.16 31.50
C ILE A 234 15.74 12.50 33.02
N GLY A 235 16.68 13.34 33.40
CA GLY A 235 16.96 13.63 34.81
C GLY A 235 16.40 14.93 35.39
N HIS A 236 15.83 15.84 34.63
CA HIS A 236 15.14 16.98 35.17
C HIS A 236 13.64 16.73 35.20
N PRO A 237 13.00 16.68 36.36
CA PRO A 237 11.55 16.81 36.42
C PRO A 237 11.22 18.15 35.77
N VAL A 238 10.72 18.11 34.54
CA VAL A 238 10.15 19.30 33.91
C VAL A 238 9.08 19.79 34.87
N SER A 239 9.43 20.91 35.54
CA SER A 239 8.53 21.64 36.40
C SER A 239 7.14 21.64 35.77
N SER A 240 6.15 21.34 36.58
CA SER A 240 4.71 21.28 36.25
C SER A 240 4.12 22.62 35.81
N ALA A 241 4.88 23.40 35.05
CA ALA A 241 4.41 24.63 34.45
C ALA A 241 3.42 24.27 33.34
N SER A 242 2.18 24.30 33.73
CA SER A 242 0.98 24.63 32.93
C SER A 242 1.07 24.34 31.41
N PHE A 243 1.14 23.06 31.02
CA PHE A 243 0.69 22.69 29.69
C PHE A 243 -0.84 22.61 29.75
N LYS A 244 -1.51 23.56 29.12
CA LYS A 244 -2.90 23.39 28.74
C LYS A 244 -2.94 22.10 27.90
N THR A 245 -3.35 21.01 28.50
CA THR A 245 -3.82 19.84 27.83
C THR A 245 -4.96 20.33 26.94
N THR A 246 -4.72 20.47 25.65
CA THR A 246 -5.81 20.39 24.70
C THR A 246 -6.42 19.01 24.95
N GLU A 247 -7.52 19.00 25.67
CA GLU A 247 -8.32 17.80 25.87
C GLU A 247 -8.61 17.25 24.47
N HIS A 248 -7.97 16.13 24.14
CA HIS A 248 -8.40 15.39 22.97
C HIS A 248 -9.83 14.97 23.29
N PRO A 249 -10.81 15.31 22.45
CA PRO A 249 -12.17 14.89 22.70
C PRO A 249 -12.14 13.36 22.81
N SER A 250 -12.60 12.85 23.97
CA SER A 250 -12.72 11.41 24.25
C SER A 250 -13.76 10.74 23.36
N ASN A 251 -14.30 11.47 22.40
CA ASN A 251 -15.25 11.00 21.41
C ASN A 251 -14.53 10.05 20.43
N ASN A 252 -15.18 8.95 20.12
CA ASN A 252 -14.75 7.96 19.16
C ASN A 252 -14.21 8.66 17.88
N LEU A 253 -12.92 8.45 17.55
CA LEU A 253 -12.23 9.11 16.42
C LEU A 253 -13.00 8.91 15.09
N TYR A 254 -13.72 7.82 14.97
CA TYR A 254 -14.59 7.54 13.82
C TYR A 254 -15.74 8.56 13.71
N THR A 255 -16.43 8.89 14.82
CA THR A 255 -17.52 9.87 14.81
C THR A 255 -17.01 11.27 14.48
N LEU A 256 -15.78 11.58 14.81
CA LEU A 256 -15.12 12.84 14.48
C LEU A 256 -14.87 13.03 12.98
N LEU A 257 -14.57 11.96 12.24
CA LEU A 257 -14.40 12.03 10.78
C LEU A 257 -15.72 12.41 10.07
N TRP A 258 -16.87 12.11 10.70
CA TRP A 258 -18.20 12.44 10.20
C TRP A 258 -18.82 13.69 10.84
N SER A 259 -18.08 14.36 11.72
CA SER A 259 -18.48 15.67 12.27
C SER A 259 -18.19 16.81 11.27
N THR A 260 -18.89 17.93 11.46
CA THR A 260 -18.51 19.18 10.80
C THR A 260 -17.18 19.68 11.41
N PRO A 261 -16.15 19.99 10.63
CA PRO A 261 -16.10 20.24 9.18
C PRO A 261 -15.62 19.05 8.31
N TYR A 262 -15.35 17.86 8.88
CA TYR A 262 -14.65 16.79 8.18
C TYR A 262 -15.51 15.89 7.31
N ALA A 263 -16.82 15.79 7.56
CA ALA A 263 -17.70 14.85 6.85
C ALA A 263 -17.62 14.96 5.31
N ARG A 264 -17.61 16.18 4.77
CA ARG A 264 -17.48 16.42 3.33
C ARG A 264 -16.10 15.96 2.80
N ILE A 265 -15.05 16.26 3.55
CA ILE A 265 -13.67 15.88 3.21
C ILE A 265 -13.53 14.36 3.22
N THR A 266 -14.03 13.72 4.26
CA THR A 266 -14.01 12.26 4.42
C THR A 266 -14.79 11.57 3.29
N ALA A 267 -16.01 12.02 2.99
CA ALA A 267 -16.80 11.46 1.89
C ALA A 267 -16.10 11.62 0.53
N ALA A 268 -15.51 12.79 0.25
CA ALA A 268 -14.80 13.04 -0.99
C ALA A 268 -13.54 12.14 -1.11
N LEU A 269 -12.75 12.01 -0.05
CA LEU A 269 -11.57 11.14 -0.04
C LEU A 269 -11.94 9.66 -0.17
N TRP A 270 -13.05 9.21 0.45
CA TRP A 270 -13.51 7.83 0.30
C TRP A 270 -13.91 7.51 -1.15
N ILE A 271 -14.56 8.44 -1.85
CA ILE A 271 -14.87 8.29 -3.28
C ILE A 271 -13.57 8.21 -4.08
N VAL A 272 -12.62 9.10 -3.83
CA VAL A 272 -11.32 9.11 -4.55
C VAL A 272 -10.59 7.79 -4.37
N TRP A 273 -10.41 7.32 -3.14
CA TRP A 273 -9.69 6.08 -2.84
C TRP A 273 -10.43 4.85 -3.38
N PHE A 274 -11.75 4.81 -3.26
CA PHE A 274 -12.55 3.70 -3.77
C PHE A 274 -12.36 3.50 -5.27
N PHE A 275 -12.50 4.56 -6.07
CA PHE A 275 -12.45 4.42 -7.53
C PHE A 275 -11.03 4.20 -8.06
N ILE A 276 -10.01 4.82 -7.46
CA ILE A 276 -8.64 4.56 -7.90
C ILE A 276 -8.23 3.11 -7.63
N GLU A 277 -8.55 2.56 -6.46
CA GLU A 277 -8.21 1.18 -6.13
C GLU A 277 -9.05 0.17 -6.92
N LEU A 278 -10.31 0.47 -7.18
CA LEU A 278 -11.16 -0.36 -8.04
C LEU A 278 -10.54 -0.53 -9.43
N VAL A 279 -10.12 0.57 -10.04
CA VAL A 279 -9.48 0.54 -11.36
C VAL A 279 -8.10 -0.10 -11.28
N TYR A 280 -7.28 0.29 -10.31
CA TYR A 280 -5.91 -0.20 -10.18
C TYR A 280 -5.84 -1.71 -9.99
N TYR A 281 -6.55 -2.26 -9.02
CA TYR A 281 -6.53 -3.71 -8.76
C TYR A 281 -7.30 -4.50 -9.82
N GLY A 282 -8.37 -3.94 -10.38
CA GLY A 282 -9.01 -4.53 -11.56
C GLY A 282 -8.02 -4.68 -12.71
N PHE A 283 -7.29 -3.61 -13.02
CA PHE A 283 -6.26 -3.60 -14.05
C PHE A 283 -5.10 -4.55 -13.70
N LEU A 284 -4.52 -4.45 -12.52
CA LEU A 284 -3.35 -5.24 -12.10
C LEU A 284 -3.61 -6.75 -12.18
N VAL A 285 -4.77 -7.20 -11.71
CA VAL A 285 -5.10 -8.64 -11.64
C VAL A 285 -5.47 -9.20 -13.00
N TRP A 286 -6.21 -8.43 -13.81
CA TRP A 286 -6.78 -8.96 -15.06
C TRP A 286 -5.97 -8.63 -16.31
N LEU A 287 -5.06 -7.67 -16.27
CA LEU A 287 -4.34 -7.18 -17.45
C LEU A 287 -3.73 -8.32 -18.29
N PRO A 288 -2.95 -9.28 -17.73
CA PRO A 288 -2.36 -10.33 -18.54
C PRO A 288 -3.42 -11.22 -19.22
N GLU A 289 -4.50 -11.57 -18.51
CA GLU A 289 -5.59 -12.40 -19.05
C GLU A 289 -6.40 -11.65 -20.12
N LEU A 290 -6.67 -10.36 -19.92
CA LEU A 290 -7.37 -9.53 -20.90
C LEU A 290 -6.58 -9.43 -22.21
N LEU A 291 -5.26 -9.30 -22.13
CA LEU A 291 -4.40 -9.30 -23.31
C LEU A 291 -4.42 -10.66 -24.04
N VAL A 292 -4.41 -11.78 -23.31
CA VAL A 292 -4.55 -13.11 -23.90
C VAL A 292 -5.91 -13.26 -24.60
N LYS A 293 -6.99 -12.80 -23.98
CA LYS A 293 -8.34 -12.81 -24.60
C LYS A 293 -8.45 -11.88 -25.80
N HIS A 294 -7.62 -10.85 -25.88
CA HIS A 294 -7.52 -9.98 -27.06
C HIS A 294 -6.72 -10.60 -28.21
N GLY A 295 -6.09 -11.76 -27.99
CA GLY A 295 -5.36 -12.50 -29.03
C GLY A 295 -3.84 -12.47 -28.88
N PHE A 296 -3.30 -11.85 -27.82
CA PHE A 296 -1.86 -11.92 -27.55
C PHE A 296 -1.45 -13.30 -27.03
N THR A 297 -0.22 -13.70 -27.31
CA THR A 297 0.36 -14.87 -26.64
C THR A 297 0.54 -14.62 -25.15
N VAL A 298 0.58 -15.69 -24.36
CA VAL A 298 0.83 -15.58 -22.91
C VAL A 298 2.13 -14.82 -22.63
N VAL A 299 3.21 -15.16 -23.37
CA VAL A 299 4.51 -14.50 -23.20
C VAL A 299 4.41 -13.00 -23.45
N LYS A 300 3.81 -12.59 -24.57
CA LYS A 300 3.66 -11.17 -24.93
C LYS A 300 2.77 -10.41 -23.95
N SER A 301 1.74 -11.06 -23.42
CA SER A 301 0.87 -10.45 -22.39
C SER A 301 1.63 -10.19 -21.11
N LEU A 302 2.49 -11.10 -20.67
CA LEU A 302 3.33 -10.95 -19.49
C LEU A 302 4.47 -9.93 -19.71
N GLU A 303 5.05 -9.89 -20.93
CA GLU A 303 6.02 -8.86 -21.33
C GLU A 303 5.41 -7.45 -21.25
N TYR A 304 4.19 -7.27 -21.77
CA TYR A 304 3.50 -5.99 -21.69
C TYR A 304 3.18 -5.60 -20.24
N ALA A 305 2.73 -6.53 -19.41
CA ALA A 305 2.52 -6.28 -17.98
C ALA A 305 3.84 -5.86 -17.27
N PHE A 306 4.97 -6.47 -17.63
CA PHE A 306 6.28 -6.07 -17.12
C PHE A 306 6.65 -4.64 -17.52
N LEU A 307 6.51 -4.28 -18.81
CA LEU A 307 6.81 -2.92 -19.29
C LEU A 307 5.89 -1.87 -18.64
N MET A 308 4.61 -2.21 -18.43
CA MET A 308 3.66 -1.33 -17.75
C MET A 308 4.01 -1.15 -16.26
N ASN A 309 4.55 -2.16 -15.57
CA ASN A 309 5.04 -2.01 -14.19
C ASN A 309 6.30 -1.13 -14.11
N ILE A 310 7.18 -1.16 -15.13
CA ILE A 310 8.28 -0.19 -15.22
C ILE A 310 7.74 1.24 -15.37
N ALA A 311 6.75 1.44 -16.24
CA ALA A 311 6.10 2.75 -16.39
C ALA A 311 5.42 3.22 -15.09
N ALA A 312 4.82 2.30 -14.33
CA ALA A 312 4.23 2.58 -13.02
C ALA A 312 5.28 3.13 -12.03
N LEU A 313 6.47 2.51 -11.95
CA LEU A 313 7.55 3.01 -11.09
C LEU A 313 7.97 4.43 -11.47
N LEU A 314 8.14 4.68 -12.77
CA LEU A 314 8.48 6.02 -13.26
C LEU A 314 7.36 7.04 -12.97
N GLY A 315 6.10 6.59 -12.99
CA GLY A 315 4.93 7.40 -12.65
C GLY A 315 4.92 7.86 -11.20
N GLY A 316 5.18 6.95 -10.26
CA GLY A 316 5.28 7.28 -8.83
C GLY A 316 6.40 8.29 -8.55
N ILE A 317 7.57 8.10 -9.18
CA ILE A 317 8.70 9.03 -9.06
C ILE A 317 8.34 10.39 -9.69
N GLY A 318 7.84 10.40 -10.93
CA GLY A 318 7.50 11.62 -11.66
C GLY A 318 6.42 12.46 -10.98
N ALA A 319 5.41 11.80 -10.41
CA ALA A 319 4.33 12.45 -9.69
C ALA A 319 4.82 13.27 -8.48
N SER A 320 5.86 12.79 -7.79
CA SER A 320 6.46 13.50 -6.66
C SER A 320 6.98 14.90 -7.04
N PHE A 321 7.48 15.07 -8.28
CA PHE A 321 7.91 16.38 -8.76
C PHE A 321 6.74 17.24 -9.23
N VAL A 322 5.70 16.63 -9.84
CA VAL A 322 4.55 17.35 -10.38
C VAL A 322 3.69 17.94 -9.26
N GLN A 323 3.43 17.21 -8.18
CA GLN A 323 2.60 17.66 -7.07
C GLN A 323 3.17 18.88 -6.33
N ASP A 324 4.51 19.03 -6.31
CA ASP A 324 5.19 20.16 -5.69
C ASP A 324 5.46 21.32 -6.68
N SER A 325 5.07 21.14 -7.95
CA SER A 325 5.18 22.19 -8.98
C SER A 325 4.19 23.34 -8.76
N ARG A 326 4.24 24.37 -9.61
CA ARG A 326 3.32 25.52 -9.54
C ARG A 326 1.85 25.15 -9.75
N LEU A 327 1.54 23.98 -10.30
CA LEU A 327 0.16 23.50 -10.47
C LEU A 327 -0.56 23.28 -9.13
N GLY A 328 0.18 22.94 -8.06
CA GLY A 328 -0.39 22.56 -6.78
C GLY A 328 -0.85 21.10 -6.75
N ARG A 329 -1.12 20.59 -5.55
CA ARG A 329 -1.45 19.16 -5.33
C ARG A 329 -2.84 18.79 -5.86
N LYS A 330 -3.84 19.61 -5.56
CA LYS A 330 -5.21 19.41 -6.00
C LYS A 330 -5.33 19.38 -7.52
N SER A 331 -4.75 20.37 -8.19
CA SER A 331 -4.82 20.46 -9.65
C SER A 331 -4.04 19.34 -10.33
N SER A 332 -2.90 18.91 -9.75
CA SER A 332 -2.12 17.79 -10.26
C SER A 332 -2.91 16.47 -10.18
N ILE A 333 -3.61 16.22 -9.08
CA ILE A 333 -4.47 15.04 -8.91
C ILE A 333 -5.60 15.04 -9.95
N ILE A 334 -6.29 16.16 -10.14
CA ILE A 334 -7.35 16.30 -11.16
C ILE A 334 -6.79 16.01 -12.55
N PHE A 335 -5.64 16.58 -12.88
CA PHE A 335 -4.99 16.40 -14.17
C PHE A 335 -4.60 14.94 -14.42
N PHE A 336 -4.04 14.26 -13.41
CA PHE A 336 -3.68 12.85 -13.52
C PHE A 336 -4.92 11.95 -13.65
N PHE A 337 -6.00 12.19 -12.92
CA PHE A 337 -7.25 11.46 -13.11
C PHE A 337 -7.83 11.66 -14.50
N PHE A 338 -7.84 12.89 -15.01
CA PHE A 338 -8.34 13.19 -16.34
C PHE A 338 -7.52 12.48 -17.43
N LEU A 339 -6.20 12.56 -17.36
CA LEU A 339 -5.32 11.86 -18.29
C LEU A 339 -5.44 10.34 -18.17
N SER A 340 -5.63 9.79 -16.95
CA SER A 340 -5.87 8.37 -16.75
C SER A 340 -7.16 7.91 -17.43
N GLY A 341 -8.22 8.72 -17.37
CA GLY A 341 -9.47 8.46 -18.08
C GLY A 341 -9.24 8.43 -19.60
N ILE A 342 -8.48 9.41 -20.14
CA ILE A 342 -8.11 9.42 -21.57
C ILE A 342 -7.26 8.19 -21.91
N ALA A 343 -6.25 7.84 -21.13
CA ALA A 343 -5.39 6.70 -21.39
C ALA A 343 -6.18 5.38 -21.37
N SER A 344 -7.11 5.22 -20.42
CA SER A 344 -8.01 4.07 -20.37
C SER A 344 -8.94 4.00 -21.59
N TYR A 345 -9.50 5.14 -22.02
CA TYR A 345 -10.30 5.21 -23.23
C TYR A 345 -9.49 4.86 -24.48
N LEU A 346 -8.29 5.41 -24.63
CA LEU A 346 -7.38 5.09 -25.73
C LEU A 346 -7.01 3.61 -25.72
N PHE A 347 -6.81 3.00 -24.57
CA PHE A 347 -6.60 1.57 -24.46
C PHE A 347 -7.81 0.80 -24.98
N SER A 348 -9.04 1.22 -24.68
CA SER A 348 -10.27 0.56 -25.09
C SER A 348 -10.47 0.52 -26.61
N ILE A 349 -10.02 1.55 -27.32
CA ILE A 349 -10.18 1.67 -28.78
C ILE A 349 -8.92 1.27 -29.58
N SER A 350 -7.83 0.92 -28.90
CA SER A 350 -6.58 0.53 -29.54
C SER A 350 -6.67 -0.87 -30.12
N HIS A 351 -6.33 -0.99 -31.40
CA HIS A 351 -6.29 -2.28 -32.13
C HIS A 351 -4.86 -2.69 -32.51
N THR A 352 -3.87 -1.82 -32.29
CA THR A 352 -2.47 -2.09 -32.61
C THR A 352 -1.68 -2.44 -31.34
N ASP A 353 -0.71 -3.33 -31.46
CA ASP A 353 0.18 -3.71 -30.37
C ASP A 353 0.85 -2.53 -29.68
N SER A 354 1.38 -1.58 -30.48
CA SER A 354 2.03 -0.38 -29.99
C SER A 354 1.04 0.58 -29.30
N GLY A 355 -0.19 0.69 -29.81
CA GLY A 355 -1.24 1.50 -29.21
C GLY A 355 -1.68 0.96 -27.84
N ILE A 356 -1.87 -0.35 -27.72
CA ILE A 356 -2.20 -1.03 -26.46
C ILE A 356 -1.08 -0.85 -25.44
N LEU A 357 0.18 -1.07 -25.85
CA LEU A 357 1.32 -0.88 -24.97
C LEU A 357 1.47 0.57 -24.52
N ALA A 358 1.39 1.54 -25.45
CA ALA A 358 1.53 2.95 -25.13
C ALA A 358 0.42 3.44 -24.19
N ALA A 359 -0.85 3.11 -24.48
CA ALA A 359 -1.98 3.49 -23.65
C ALA A 359 -1.92 2.83 -22.27
N GLY A 360 -1.57 1.54 -22.21
CA GLY A 360 -1.43 0.79 -20.94
C GLY A 360 -0.26 1.29 -20.09
N ALA A 361 0.90 1.57 -20.70
CA ALA A 361 2.04 2.14 -20.00
C ALA A 361 1.73 3.55 -19.47
N THR A 362 1.02 4.37 -20.26
CA THR A 362 0.56 5.69 -19.82
C THR A 362 -0.43 5.59 -18.66
N LEU A 363 -1.39 4.67 -18.75
CA LEU A 363 -2.35 4.43 -17.67
C LEU A 363 -1.64 3.97 -16.39
N SER A 364 -0.70 3.01 -16.48
CA SER A 364 0.08 2.53 -15.34
C SER A 364 0.91 3.63 -14.69
N PHE A 365 1.57 4.47 -15.51
CA PHE A 365 2.32 5.65 -15.06
C PHE A 365 1.44 6.60 -14.26
N LEU A 366 0.27 6.92 -14.79
CA LEU A 366 -0.65 7.89 -14.18
C LEU A 366 -1.31 7.34 -12.91
N LEU A 367 -1.76 6.08 -12.92
CA LEU A 367 -2.37 5.45 -11.74
C LEU A 367 -1.39 5.37 -10.56
N ASN A 368 -0.14 4.94 -10.81
CA ASN A 368 0.86 4.86 -9.75
C ASN A 368 1.27 6.27 -9.27
N GLY A 369 1.32 7.23 -10.19
CA GLY A 369 1.50 8.64 -9.84
C GLY A 369 0.39 9.19 -8.95
N LEU A 370 -0.86 8.80 -9.20
CA LEU A 370 -2.00 9.17 -8.35
C LEU A 370 -1.86 8.63 -6.93
N PHE A 371 -1.42 7.37 -6.75
CA PHE A 371 -1.17 6.83 -5.41
C PHE A 371 -0.14 7.66 -4.65
N SER A 372 1.01 7.96 -5.28
CA SER A 372 2.05 8.79 -4.68
C SER A 372 1.53 10.17 -4.24
N MET A 373 0.68 10.80 -5.06
CA MET A 373 0.05 12.09 -4.72
C MET A 373 -0.98 11.94 -3.59
N LEU A 374 -1.83 10.91 -3.63
CA LEU A 374 -2.91 10.70 -2.65
C LEU A 374 -2.37 10.34 -1.26
N TYR A 375 -1.30 9.57 -1.16
CA TYR A 375 -0.65 9.29 0.14
C TYR A 375 -0.09 10.55 0.80
N THR A 376 0.27 11.56 0.01
CA THR A 376 0.70 12.86 0.53
C THR A 376 -0.49 13.78 0.81
N PHE A 377 -1.44 13.86 -0.11
CA PHE A 377 -2.55 14.81 -0.09
C PHE A 377 -3.62 14.48 0.95
N THR A 378 -3.96 13.18 1.10
CA THR A 378 -5.02 12.73 2.01
C THR A 378 -4.77 13.12 3.47
N PRO A 379 -3.60 12.84 4.08
CA PRO A 379 -3.35 13.22 5.46
C PRO A 379 -3.32 14.74 5.66
N GLU A 380 -3.02 15.54 4.64
CA GLU A 380 -3.00 17.00 4.73
C GLU A 380 -4.38 17.65 4.74
N GLN A 381 -5.42 16.90 4.40
CA GLN A 381 -6.81 17.36 4.50
C GLN A 381 -7.34 17.36 5.94
N TYR A 382 -6.63 16.68 6.86
CA TYR A 382 -7.01 16.52 8.26
C TYR A 382 -6.06 17.26 9.20
N ALA A 383 -6.55 17.65 10.36
CA ALA A 383 -5.72 18.18 11.44
C ALA A 383 -4.71 17.13 11.94
N SER A 384 -3.60 17.57 12.53
CA SER A 384 -2.48 16.70 12.94
C SER A 384 -2.90 15.51 13.83
N TRP A 385 -3.89 15.71 14.70
CA TRP A 385 -4.34 14.73 15.69
C TRP A 385 -5.25 13.62 15.11
N ASN A 386 -5.94 13.84 13.96
CA ASN A 386 -6.82 12.84 13.31
C ASN A 386 -6.34 12.39 11.92
N ARG A 387 -5.17 12.85 11.49
CA ARG A 387 -4.58 12.63 10.17
C ARG A 387 -4.38 11.15 9.85
N SER A 388 -3.79 10.39 10.77
CA SER A 388 -3.53 8.96 10.58
C SER A 388 -4.84 8.17 10.50
N THR A 389 -5.84 8.55 11.30
CA THR A 389 -7.18 7.94 11.29
C THR A 389 -7.87 8.22 9.95
N GLY A 390 -7.85 9.48 9.49
CA GLY A 390 -8.43 9.86 8.19
C GLY A 390 -7.81 9.13 7.01
N GLN A 391 -6.47 9.04 6.97
CA GLN A 391 -5.73 8.29 5.95
C GLN A 391 -6.06 6.79 6.00
N GLY A 392 -6.06 6.18 7.18
CA GLY A 392 -6.32 4.75 7.35
C GLY A 392 -7.72 4.35 6.90
N PHE A 393 -8.75 5.13 7.27
CA PHE A 393 -10.12 4.87 6.81
C PHE A 393 -10.30 5.12 5.32
N ALA A 394 -9.69 6.16 4.75
CA ALA A 394 -9.77 6.44 3.33
C ALA A 394 -9.15 5.30 2.51
N SER A 395 -7.94 4.85 2.86
CA SER A 395 -7.29 3.70 2.24
C SER A 395 -8.10 2.40 2.47
N GLY A 396 -8.64 2.18 3.67
CA GLY A 396 -9.48 1.01 3.97
C GLY A 396 -10.71 0.92 3.07
N VAL A 397 -11.40 2.05 2.83
CA VAL A 397 -12.52 2.11 1.87
C VAL A 397 -12.03 1.90 0.44
N GLY A 398 -10.85 2.40 0.10
CA GLY A 398 -10.21 2.14 -1.18
C GLY A 398 -10.07 0.64 -1.45
N HIS A 399 -9.57 -0.13 -0.49
CA HIS A 399 -9.40 -1.58 -0.63
C HIS A 399 -10.72 -2.34 -0.84
N ILE A 400 -11.87 -1.80 -0.39
CA ILE A 400 -13.18 -2.34 -0.77
C ILE A 400 -13.37 -2.16 -2.30
N GLY A 401 -13.00 -1.01 -2.86
CA GLY A 401 -12.95 -0.81 -4.32
C GLY A 401 -12.02 -1.82 -4.99
N GLY A 402 -10.84 -2.05 -4.40
CA GLY A 402 -9.88 -3.05 -4.86
C GLY A 402 -10.45 -4.47 -4.91
N VAL A 403 -11.28 -4.87 -3.94
CA VAL A 403 -12.01 -6.15 -3.97
C VAL A 403 -13.03 -6.20 -5.11
N ILE A 404 -13.76 -5.10 -5.28
CA ILE A 404 -14.84 -5.02 -6.29
C ILE A 404 -14.27 -4.99 -7.71
N GLY A 405 -13.11 -4.39 -7.94
CA GLY A 405 -12.51 -4.24 -9.27
C GLY A 405 -12.35 -5.57 -10.04
N PRO A 406 -11.57 -6.54 -9.55
CA PRO A 406 -11.41 -7.82 -10.23
C PRO A 406 -12.71 -8.63 -10.32
N LEU A 407 -13.58 -8.55 -9.30
CA LEU A 407 -14.89 -9.22 -9.31
C LEU A 407 -15.78 -8.64 -10.41
N LEU A 408 -15.85 -7.33 -10.51
CA LEU A 408 -16.64 -6.63 -11.54
C LEU A 408 -16.21 -7.05 -12.94
N ILE A 409 -14.89 -7.07 -13.22
CA ILE A 409 -14.37 -7.53 -14.52
C ILE A 409 -14.83 -8.95 -14.79
N GLY A 410 -14.69 -9.86 -13.84
CA GLY A 410 -15.10 -11.24 -13.97
C GLY A 410 -16.58 -11.41 -14.35
N VAL A 411 -17.45 -10.55 -13.82
CA VAL A 411 -18.89 -10.57 -14.12
C VAL A 411 -19.21 -9.97 -15.50
N VAL A 412 -18.60 -8.83 -15.84
CA VAL A 412 -18.99 -8.08 -17.04
C VAL A 412 -18.19 -8.42 -18.29
N LEU A 413 -17.04 -9.08 -18.15
CA LEU A 413 -16.10 -9.34 -19.25
C LEU A 413 -16.74 -10.05 -20.45
N SER A 414 -17.62 -11.04 -20.18
CA SER A 414 -18.32 -11.77 -21.25
C SER A 414 -19.35 -10.92 -22.00
N ALA A 415 -19.88 -9.89 -21.36
CA ALA A 415 -20.91 -9.03 -21.95
C ALA A 415 -20.31 -7.85 -22.74
N ILE A 416 -19.27 -7.20 -22.21
CA ILE A 416 -18.74 -5.95 -22.79
C ILE A 416 -17.32 -6.08 -23.36
N GLY A 417 -16.64 -7.21 -23.12
CA GLY A 417 -15.28 -7.46 -23.60
C GLY A 417 -14.23 -6.53 -22.98
N MET A 418 -12.99 -6.63 -23.46
CA MET A 418 -11.88 -5.80 -23.00
C MET A 418 -12.11 -4.30 -23.25
N ALA A 419 -12.56 -3.95 -24.44
CA ALA A 419 -12.85 -2.57 -24.80
C ALA A 419 -13.89 -1.92 -23.87
N GLY A 420 -14.98 -2.65 -23.58
CA GLY A 420 -16.01 -2.17 -22.65
C GLY A 420 -15.49 -1.98 -21.22
N ILE A 421 -14.60 -2.85 -20.73
CA ILE A 421 -13.98 -2.74 -19.41
C ILE A 421 -13.14 -1.46 -19.32
N PHE A 422 -12.25 -1.20 -20.28
CA PHE A 422 -11.42 0.00 -20.26
C PHE A 422 -12.23 1.29 -20.51
N GLY A 423 -13.32 1.20 -21.29
CA GLY A 423 -14.29 2.28 -21.41
C GLY A 423 -14.99 2.58 -20.06
N LEU A 424 -15.37 1.55 -19.31
CA LEU A 424 -15.94 1.67 -17.97
C LEU A 424 -14.93 2.25 -16.97
N PHE A 425 -13.68 1.82 -17.03
CA PHE A 425 -12.59 2.38 -16.22
C PHE A 425 -12.37 3.87 -16.52
N ALA A 426 -12.46 4.28 -17.81
CA ALA A 426 -12.37 5.69 -18.18
C ALA A 426 -13.45 6.52 -17.46
N VAL A 427 -14.69 6.03 -17.41
CA VAL A 427 -15.79 6.70 -16.69
C VAL A 427 -15.50 6.71 -15.17
N PHE A 428 -15.08 5.61 -14.58
CA PHE A 428 -14.78 5.51 -13.15
C PHE A 428 -13.65 6.45 -12.73
N LEU A 429 -12.66 6.70 -13.58
CA LEU A 429 -11.55 7.63 -13.30
C LEU A 429 -11.97 9.10 -13.38
N LEU A 430 -13.10 9.43 -14.00
CA LEU A 430 -13.63 10.80 -14.01
C LEU A 430 -14.42 11.13 -12.73
N VAL A 431 -15.00 10.13 -12.06
CA VAL A 431 -15.80 10.35 -10.83
C VAL A 431 -14.98 11.01 -9.71
N PRO A 432 -13.74 10.57 -9.40
CA PRO A 432 -12.88 11.22 -8.42
C PRO A 432 -12.61 12.70 -8.67
N ILE A 433 -12.61 13.14 -9.93
CA ILE A 433 -12.37 14.54 -10.28
C ILE A 433 -13.41 15.45 -9.59
N VAL A 434 -14.69 15.04 -9.64
CA VAL A 434 -15.76 15.79 -8.98
C VAL A 434 -15.56 15.80 -7.47
N ALA A 435 -15.17 14.67 -6.88
CA ALA A 435 -14.90 14.59 -5.44
C ALA A 435 -13.73 15.48 -5.01
N VAL A 436 -12.64 15.51 -5.78
CA VAL A 436 -11.45 16.34 -5.50
C VAL A 436 -11.79 17.84 -5.53
N LEU A 437 -12.79 18.28 -6.30
CA LEU A 437 -13.20 19.68 -6.31
C LEU A 437 -13.65 20.18 -4.93
N PHE A 438 -14.18 19.31 -4.07
CA PHE A 438 -14.61 19.63 -2.71
C PHE A 438 -13.48 19.64 -1.69
N LEU A 439 -12.26 19.20 -2.06
CA LEU A 439 -11.08 19.18 -1.20
C LEU A 439 -10.31 20.51 -1.30
N ARG A 440 -9.45 20.77 -0.29
CA ARG A 440 -8.64 21.98 -0.24
C ARG A 440 -7.33 21.80 -0.97
N GLU A 441 -6.78 22.89 -1.55
CA GLU A 441 -5.38 22.89 -1.97
C GLU A 441 -4.48 22.95 -0.73
N THR A 442 -3.49 22.05 -0.67
CA THR A 442 -2.62 21.91 0.51
C THR A 442 -1.18 22.35 0.28
N ARG A 443 -0.81 22.66 -0.98
CA ARG A 443 0.54 23.07 -1.30
C ARG A 443 0.91 24.36 -0.55
N ALA A 444 2.08 24.35 0.10
CA ALA A 444 2.65 25.49 0.83
C ALA A 444 1.72 26.12 1.89
N GLN A 445 0.71 25.39 2.36
CA GLN A 445 -0.15 25.83 3.47
C GLN A 445 0.39 25.30 4.79
N PRO A 446 0.45 26.12 5.86
CA PRO A 446 0.78 25.61 7.16
C PRO A 446 -0.31 24.64 7.62
N VAL A 447 0.12 23.46 8.02
CA VAL A 447 -0.74 22.32 8.38
C VAL A 447 -1.54 22.56 9.69
N GLU A 448 -1.33 23.66 10.37
CA GLU A 448 -1.89 23.95 11.70
C GLU A 448 -3.13 24.88 11.69
N ARG A 449 -3.67 25.22 10.52
CA ARG A 449 -4.86 26.08 10.43
C ARG A 449 -6.13 25.28 10.11
N THR A 450 -6.53 24.41 11.05
CA THR A 450 -7.95 24.01 11.18
C THR A 450 -8.26 23.62 12.61
#